data_a2f95c4d3029d76087cf0eb7e6d45aaa
#
_entry.id   a2f95c4d3029d76087cf0eb7e6d45aaa
#
_cell.length_a   1.000
_cell.length_b   1.000
_cell.length_c   1.000
_cell.angle_alpha   90.00
_cell.angle_beta   90.00
_cell.angle_gamma   90.00
#
_symmetry.space_group_name_H-M   'P 1'
#
loop_
_entity.id
_entity.type
_entity.pdbx_description
1 polymer ?
#
loop_
_entity_poly.entity_id
_entity_poly.type
_entity_poly.pdbx_seq_one_letter_code
_entity_poly.pdbx_strand_id
1 'polypeptide(L)'
;MIIFAHGLEGTPNGSKIQALRASGFEVLAPDFQGMVLSERVALLETICNQHADKKPILAGSSYGGLTAAIIAMRMPQQFTGLLLCAPALHLKEAPVDDDTVLVAPNGMPTVIIHGIEDDIVPISCSLEYAERSGNDILQFHKVDDGHRLSESHSSIIEGATALYSQTIDS
;
A
#
# COMPACT_ATOMS: atom_id res chain seq x y z
N MET A 1 3.24 6.28 12.59
CA MET A 1 2.01 6.72 11.87
C MET A 1 1.92 6.01 10.51
N ILE A 2 0.72 5.64 10.10
CA ILE A 2 0.43 5.05 8.77
C ILE A 2 -0.55 5.97 8.04
N ILE A 3 -0.30 6.26 6.76
CA ILE A 3 -1.30 6.87 5.86
C ILE A 3 -1.82 5.74 4.97
N PHE A 4 -3.14 5.45 5.02
CA PHE A 4 -3.74 4.29 4.36
C PHE A 4 -4.75 4.69 3.29
N ALA A 5 -4.49 4.32 2.03
CA ALA A 5 -5.43 4.50 0.92
C ALA A 5 -6.32 3.24 0.75
N HIS A 6 -7.63 3.39 0.98
CA HIS A 6 -8.59 2.30 0.82
C HIS A 6 -8.89 1.98 -0.66
N GLY A 7 -9.38 0.77 -0.92
CA GLY A 7 -9.78 0.30 -2.25
C GLY A 7 -10.99 1.06 -2.82
N LEU A 8 -11.40 0.66 -4.04
CA LEU A 8 -12.46 1.34 -4.79
C LEU A 8 -13.80 1.36 -4.02
N GLU A 9 -14.18 0.21 -3.45
CA GLU A 9 -15.40 0.05 -2.64
C GLU A 9 -15.15 0.21 -1.13
N GLY A 10 -13.94 0.64 -0.76
CA GLY A 10 -13.53 0.78 0.63
C GLY A 10 -14.02 2.08 1.26
N THR A 11 -13.75 2.20 2.56
CA THR A 11 -14.02 3.39 3.35
C THR A 11 -12.87 3.68 4.30
N PRO A 12 -12.79 4.88 4.90
CA PRO A 12 -11.81 5.20 5.96
C PRO A 12 -11.90 4.32 7.22
N ASN A 13 -12.96 3.52 7.32
CA ASN A 13 -13.23 2.60 8.43
C ASN A 13 -13.25 1.11 8.01
N GLY A 14 -12.60 0.78 6.89
CA GLY A 14 -12.49 -0.60 6.43
C GLY A 14 -11.75 -1.51 7.41
N SER A 15 -11.98 -2.84 7.30
CA SER A 15 -11.49 -3.83 8.28
C SER A 15 -9.98 -3.81 8.49
N LYS A 16 -9.19 -3.63 7.43
CA LYS A 16 -7.72 -3.54 7.50
C LYS A 16 -7.27 -2.34 8.33
N ILE A 17 -7.92 -1.19 8.12
CA ILE A 17 -7.64 0.06 8.85
C ILE A 17 -7.99 -0.10 10.32
N GLN A 18 -9.15 -0.73 10.60
CA GLN A 18 -9.56 -1.03 11.98
C GLN A 18 -8.61 -2.00 12.68
N ALA A 19 -8.14 -3.03 11.98
CA ALA A 19 -7.17 -3.99 12.52
C ALA A 19 -5.85 -3.30 12.89
N LEU A 20 -5.31 -2.43 12.03
CA LEU A 20 -4.11 -1.66 12.30
C LEU A 20 -4.30 -0.71 13.50
N ARG A 21 -5.44 -0.01 13.57
CA ARG A 21 -5.76 0.87 14.72
C ARG A 21 -5.87 0.07 16.02
N ALA A 22 -6.56 -1.08 15.99
CA ALA A 22 -6.70 -1.96 17.16
C ALA A 22 -5.36 -2.52 17.65
N SER A 23 -4.36 -2.63 16.76
CA SER A 23 -2.99 -3.05 17.09
C SER A 23 -2.09 -1.90 17.55
N GLY A 24 -2.65 -0.71 17.78
CA GLY A 24 -1.93 0.43 18.34
C GLY A 24 -1.28 1.38 17.31
N PHE A 25 -1.46 1.15 16.02
CA PHE A 25 -0.96 2.10 15.02
C PHE A 25 -1.85 3.35 14.93
N GLU A 26 -1.22 4.53 14.87
CA GLU A 26 -1.88 5.75 14.43
C GLU A 26 -2.11 5.66 12.93
N VAL A 27 -3.38 5.60 12.48
CA VAL A 27 -3.75 5.44 11.07
C VAL A 27 -4.61 6.59 10.59
N LEU A 28 -4.06 7.39 9.66
CA LEU A 28 -4.78 8.38 8.88
C LEU A 28 -5.30 7.70 7.60
N ALA A 29 -6.60 7.69 7.42
CA ALA A 29 -7.25 7.11 6.25
C ALA A 29 -8.18 8.14 5.61
N PRO A 30 -7.76 8.80 4.53
CA PRO A 30 -8.61 9.71 3.78
C PRO A 30 -9.78 8.99 3.11
N ASP A 31 -10.86 9.71 2.84
CA ASP A 31 -11.98 9.20 2.06
C ASP A 31 -11.74 9.45 0.57
N PHE A 32 -11.71 8.36 -0.21
CA PHE A 32 -11.51 8.36 -1.66
C PHE A 32 -12.76 7.88 -2.41
N GLN A 33 -13.92 7.79 -1.77
CA GLN A 33 -15.14 7.30 -2.41
C GLN A 33 -15.50 8.15 -3.62
N GLY A 34 -15.84 7.49 -4.73
CA GLY A 34 -16.24 8.16 -5.98
C GLY A 34 -15.11 8.80 -6.79
N MET A 35 -13.86 8.77 -6.30
CA MET A 35 -12.71 9.38 -6.99
C MET A 35 -12.08 8.41 -7.98
N VAL A 36 -11.72 8.90 -9.18
CA VAL A 36 -10.86 8.22 -10.13
C VAL A 36 -9.38 8.29 -9.69
N LEU A 37 -8.50 7.51 -10.32
CA LEU A 37 -7.11 7.38 -9.90
C LEU A 37 -6.36 8.71 -9.81
N SER A 38 -6.51 9.59 -10.81
CA SER A 38 -5.83 10.90 -10.81
C SER A 38 -6.26 11.80 -9.64
N GLU A 39 -7.54 11.77 -9.27
CA GLU A 39 -8.07 12.52 -8.12
C GLU A 39 -7.56 11.94 -6.80
N ARG A 40 -7.51 10.60 -6.67
CA ARG A 40 -6.94 9.93 -5.50
C ARG A 40 -5.48 10.25 -5.32
N VAL A 41 -4.71 10.22 -6.41
CA VAL A 41 -3.28 10.57 -6.39
C VAL A 41 -3.09 12.03 -5.94
N ALA A 42 -3.85 12.98 -6.48
CA ALA A 42 -3.75 14.39 -6.11
C ALA A 42 -4.12 14.64 -4.63
N LEU A 43 -5.18 14.00 -4.13
CA LEU A 43 -5.59 14.11 -2.73
C LEU A 43 -4.54 13.48 -1.81
N LEU A 44 -4.08 12.27 -2.12
CA LEU A 44 -3.08 11.57 -1.31
C LEU A 44 -1.76 12.33 -1.26
N GLU A 45 -1.31 12.87 -2.39
CA GLU A 45 -0.12 13.73 -2.47
C GLU A 45 -0.23 14.95 -1.54
N THR A 46 -1.37 15.61 -1.54
CA THR A 46 -1.65 16.76 -0.65
C THR A 46 -1.55 16.35 0.82
N ILE A 47 -2.16 15.23 1.19
CA ILE A 47 -2.14 14.72 2.57
C ILE A 47 -0.75 14.29 2.99
N CYS A 48 0.00 13.60 2.13
CA CYS A 48 1.37 13.20 2.42
C CYS A 48 2.28 14.40 2.67
N ASN A 49 2.14 15.47 1.87
CA ASN A 49 2.88 16.71 2.08
C ASN A 49 2.58 17.38 3.44
N GLN A 50 1.34 17.28 3.93
CA GLN A 50 0.96 17.83 5.24
C GLN A 50 1.56 17.05 6.42
N HIS A 51 2.03 15.81 6.18
CA HIS A 51 2.58 14.92 7.22
C HIS A 51 4.01 14.46 6.92
N ALA A 52 4.72 15.14 6.02
CA ALA A 52 6.06 14.76 5.59
C ALA A 52 7.10 14.77 6.74
N ASP A 53 6.89 15.62 7.74
CA ASP A 53 7.72 15.71 8.96
C ASP A 53 7.66 14.43 9.80
N LYS A 54 6.56 13.69 9.75
CA LYS A 54 6.36 12.43 10.50
C LYS A 54 6.98 11.22 9.81
N LYS A 55 7.37 11.35 8.55
CA LYS A 55 7.86 10.23 7.71
C LYS A 55 7.00 8.97 7.90
N PRO A 56 5.72 8.98 7.53
CA PRO A 56 4.81 7.86 7.78
C PRO A 56 5.17 6.63 6.94
N ILE A 57 4.67 5.47 7.34
CA ILE A 57 4.50 4.33 6.42
C ILE A 57 3.34 4.67 5.49
N LEU A 58 3.55 4.56 4.19
CA LEU A 58 2.48 4.66 3.20
C LEU A 58 1.86 3.29 2.99
N ALA A 59 0.54 3.19 3.03
CA ALA A 59 -0.17 1.93 2.87
C ALA A 59 -1.35 2.05 1.91
N GLY A 60 -1.70 0.95 1.27
CA GLY A 60 -2.89 0.93 0.43
C GLY A 60 -3.38 -0.46 0.09
N SER A 61 -4.68 -0.56 -0.20
CA SER A 61 -5.35 -1.81 -0.56
C SER A 61 -6.03 -1.70 -1.92
N SER A 62 -5.83 -2.70 -2.78
CA SER A 62 -6.45 -2.78 -4.10
C SER A 62 -6.16 -1.52 -4.94
N TYR A 63 -7.15 -0.80 -5.37
CA TYR A 63 -7.02 0.48 -6.08
C TYR A 63 -6.29 1.55 -5.25
N GLY A 64 -6.48 1.55 -3.91
CA GLY A 64 -5.66 2.36 -3.00
C GLY A 64 -4.21 1.92 -2.93
N GLY A 65 -3.93 0.62 -3.15
CA GLY A 65 -2.56 0.10 -3.27
C GLY A 65 -1.84 0.62 -4.51
N LEU A 66 -2.55 0.70 -5.64
CA LEU A 66 -2.03 1.37 -6.85
C LEU A 66 -1.76 2.86 -6.58
N THR A 67 -2.70 3.56 -5.94
CA THR A 67 -2.53 4.97 -5.56
C THR A 67 -1.29 5.16 -4.68
N ALA A 68 -1.11 4.30 -3.67
CA ALA A 68 0.05 4.35 -2.77
C ALA A 68 1.38 4.07 -3.51
N ALA A 69 1.42 3.08 -4.40
CA ALA A 69 2.61 2.79 -5.20
C ALA A 69 3.04 3.98 -6.07
N ILE A 70 2.09 4.67 -6.69
CA ILE A 70 2.36 5.89 -7.48
C ILE A 70 2.94 7.00 -6.59
N ILE A 71 2.34 7.25 -5.44
CA ILE A 71 2.82 8.29 -4.51
C ILE A 71 4.19 7.95 -3.94
N ALA A 72 4.43 6.68 -3.59
CA ALA A 72 5.75 6.24 -3.13
C ALA A 72 6.86 6.55 -4.15
N MET A 73 6.61 6.31 -5.45
CA MET A 73 7.55 6.63 -6.52
C MET A 73 7.77 8.13 -6.71
N ARG A 74 6.71 8.95 -6.55
CA ARG A 74 6.80 10.41 -6.72
C ARG A 74 7.51 11.11 -5.57
N MET A 75 7.36 10.58 -4.36
CA MET A 75 7.77 11.26 -3.12
C MET A 75 8.54 10.32 -2.18
N PRO A 76 9.55 9.56 -2.68
CA PRO A 76 10.15 8.46 -1.91
C PRO A 76 10.77 8.89 -0.58
N GLN A 77 11.25 10.14 -0.48
CA GLN A 77 11.91 10.65 0.73
C GLN A 77 10.95 10.98 1.88
N GLN A 78 9.64 10.95 1.62
CA GLN A 78 8.64 11.29 2.64
C GLN A 78 8.20 10.09 3.49
N PHE A 79 8.56 8.87 3.08
CA PHE A 79 8.08 7.65 3.72
C PHE A 79 9.22 6.81 4.28
N THR A 80 8.93 6.06 5.35
CA THR A 80 9.85 5.07 5.91
C THR A 80 9.61 3.67 5.37
N GLY A 81 8.52 3.45 4.66
CA GLY A 81 8.19 2.17 4.05
C GLY A 81 6.85 2.18 3.33
N LEU A 82 6.62 1.13 2.54
CA LEU A 82 5.42 0.93 1.74
C LEU A 82 4.75 -0.41 2.09
N LEU A 83 3.44 -0.38 2.41
CA LEU A 83 2.63 -1.55 2.72
C LEU A 83 1.52 -1.72 1.68
N LEU A 84 1.57 -2.77 0.90
CA LEU A 84 0.62 -3.04 -0.19
C LEU A 84 -0.23 -4.28 0.10
N CYS A 85 -1.55 -4.11 0.11
CA CYS A 85 -2.52 -5.18 0.35
C CYS A 85 -3.31 -5.47 -0.94
N ALA A 86 -3.06 -6.61 -1.59
CA ALA A 86 -3.67 -7.00 -2.87
C ALA A 86 -3.72 -5.83 -3.87
N PRO A 87 -2.59 -5.15 -4.16
CA PRO A 87 -2.58 -3.89 -4.90
C PRO A 87 -2.94 -4.10 -6.37
N ALA A 88 -3.81 -3.25 -6.92
CA ALA A 88 -4.30 -3.34 -8.30
C ALA A 88 -3.27 -2.80 -9.33
N LEU A 89 -2.04 -3.30 -9.29
CA LEU A 89 -0.88 -2.81 -10.06
C LEU A 89 -0.95 -3.08 -11.57
N HIS A 90 -1.90 -3.92 -12.01
CA HIS A 90 -2.12 -4.25 -13.42
C HIS A 90 -2.98 -3.22 -14.17
N LEU A 91 -3.58 -2.27 -13.45
CA LEU A 91 -4.47 -1.29 -14.07
C LEU A 91 -3.67 -0.23 -14.81
N LYS A 92 -4.08 0.03 -16.06
CA LYS A 92 -3.55 1.08 -16.93
C LYS A 92 -4.57 2.21 -16.99
N GLU A 93 -4.38 3.18 -16.14
CA GLU A 93 -5.25 4.34 -15.98
C GLU A 93 -4.41 5.56 -15.63
N ALA A 94 -4.72 6.73 -16.20
CA ALA A 94 -4.02 7.96 -15.87
C ALA A 94 -4.00 8.21 -14.34
N PRO A 95 -2.84 8.56 -13.76
CA PRO A 95 -1.62 9.02 -14.40
C PRO A 95 -0.59 7.93 -14.77
N VAL A 96 -0.95 6.66 -14.77
CA VAL A 96 -0.07 5.54 -15.13
C VAL A 96 -0.69 4.76 -16.29
N ASP A 97 -0.15 4.98 -17.48
CA ASP A 97 -0.58 4.31 -18.71
C ASP A 97 0.21 3.02 -18.98
N ASP A 98 1.32 2.82 -18.28
CA ASP A 98 2.18 1.63 -18.35
C ASP A 98 2.49 1.12 -16.95
N ASP A 99 1.94 -0.04 -16.60
CA ASP A 99 2.11 -0.68 -15.30
C ASP A 99 3.54 -1.20 -15.07
N THR A 100 4.34 -1.40 -16.11
CA THR A 100 5.73 -1.86 -16.01
C THR A 100 6.67 -0.82 -15.40
N VAL A 101 6.27 0.44 -15.34
CA VAL A 101 7.06 1.51 -14.70
C VAL A 101 6.94 1.49 -13.18
N LEU A 102 5.93 0.77 -12.64
CA LEU A 102 5.72 0.70 -11.19
C LEU A 102 6.75 -0.23 -10.55
N VAL A 103 7.52 0.32 -9.63
CA VAL A 103 8.52 -0.39 -8.80
C VAL A 103 8.52 0.19 -7.39
N ALA A 104 9.01 -0.57 -6.41
CA ALA A 104 9.32 0.00 -5.11
C ALA A 104 10.48 1.02 -5.25
N PRO A 105 10.38 2.20 -4.62
CA PRO A 105 11.46 3.16 -4.66
C PRO A 105 12.73 2.59 -4.04
N ASN A 106 13.88 2.86 -4.66
CA ASN A 106 15.17 2.38 -4.20
C ASN A 106 15.44 2.81 -2.74
N GLY A 107 15.74 1.85 -1.89
CA GLY A 107 15.98 2.04 -0.46
C GLY A 107 14.72 2.21 0.39
N MET A 108 13.51 2.04 -0.17
CA MET A 108 12.27 2.06 0.58
C MET A 108 11.82 0.61 0.87
N PRO A 109 11.92 0.12 2.13
CA PRO A 109 11.44 -1.21 2.46
C PRO A 109 9.95 -1.34 2.14
N THR A 110 9.61 -2.34 1.34
CA THR A 110 8.25 -2.58 0.87
C THR A 110 7.77 -3.95 1.31
N VAL A 111 6.56 -4.00 1.88
CA VAL A 111 5.88 -5.25 2.24
C VAL A 111 4.63 -5.41 1.39
N ILE A 112 4.45 -6.59 0.83
CA ILE A 112 3.27 -6.95 0.03
C ILE A 112 2.54 -8.10 0.73
N ILE A 113 1.22 -7.99 0.86
CA ILE A 113 0.32 -9.08 1.26
C ILE A 113 -0.66 -9.32 0.13
N HIS A 114 -0.74 -10.55 -0.39
CA HIS A 114 -1.64 -10.87 -1.49
C HIS A 114 -2.25 -12.26 -1.31
N GLY A 115 -3.56 -12.36 -1.49
CA GLY A 115 -4.28 -13.63 -1.45
C GLY A 115 -3.99 -14.49 -2.67
N ILE A 116 -3.68 -15.77 -2.48
CA ILE A 116 -3.45 -16.72 -3.59
C ILE A 116 -4.74 -17.05 -4.35
N GLU A 117 -5.89 -16.86 -3.71
CA GLU A 117 -7.24 -17.06 -4.28
C GLU A 117 -7.91 -15.75 -4.69
N ASP A 118 -7.13 -14.68 -4.93
CA ASP A 118 -7.65 -13.38 -5.35
C ASP A 118 -8.19 -13.48 -6.78
N ASP A 119 -9.51 -13.42 -6.92
CA ASP A 119 -10.26 -13.49 -8.17
C ASP A 119 -10.54 -12.11 -8.81
N ILE A 120 -10.16 -11.03 -8.12
CA ILE A 120 -10.34 -9.64 -8.57
C ILE A 120 -9.04 -9.06 -9.11
N VAL A 121 -7.95 -9.19 -8.35
CA VAL A 121 -6.62 -8.73 -8.72
C VAL A 121 -5.67 -9.92 -8.78
N PRO A 122 -5.21 -10.31 -9.98
CA PRO A 122 -4.30 -11.45 -10.10
C PRO A 122 -3.02 -11.26 -9.29
N ILE A 123 -2.65 -12.26 -8.48
CA ILE A 123 -1.41 -12.21 -7.69
C ILE A 123 -0.16 -12.02 -8.57
N SER A 124 -0.23 -12.39 -9.85
CA SER A 124 0.86 -12.20 -10.82
C SER A 124 1.32 -10.75 -10.90
N CYS A 125 0.42 -9.77 -10.79
CA CYS A 125 0.81 -8.36 -10.84
C CYS A 125 1.70 -7.95 -9.66
N SER A 126 1.47 -8.53 -8.47
CA SER A 126 2.33 -8.34 -7.30
C SER A 126 3.65 -9.09 -7.41
N LEU A 127 3.64 -10.28 -8.03
CA LEU A 127 4.86 -11.04 -8.30
C LEU A 127 5.78 -10.28 -9.27
N GLU A 128 5.23 -9.78 -10.36
CA GLU A 128 5.96 -8.98 -11.36
C GLU A 128 6.50 -7.67 -10.78
N TYR A 129 5.69 -6.98 -9.95
CA TYR A 129 6.13 -5.80 -9.23
C TYR A 129 7.29 -6.13 -8.28
N ALA A 130 7.18 -7.22 -7.51
CA ALA A 130 8.23 -7.66 -6.60
C ALA A 130 9.53 -8.02 -7.34
N GLU A 131 9.42 -8.71 -8.48
CA GLU A 131 10.57 -9.05 -9.32
C GLU A 131 11.29 -7.79 -9.82
N ARG A 132 10.54 -6.80 -10.33
CA ARG A 132 11.12 -5.53 -10.79
C ARG A 132 11.72 -4.71 -9.66
N SER A 133 11.16 -4.79 -8.46
CA SER A 133 11.61 -4.04 -7.27
C SER A 133 12.82 -4.65 -6.56
N GLY A 134 13.07 -5.94 -6.78
CA GLY A 134 14.27 -6.63 -6.27
C GLY A 134 14.41 -6.54 -4.74
N ASN A 135 15.57 -6.06 -4.28
CA ASN A 135 15.93 -6.03 -2.87
C ASN A 135 15.12 -5.04 -2.01
N ASP A 136 14.34 -4.15 -2.61
CA ASP A 136 13.47 -3.23 -1.88
C ASP A 136 12.21 -3.93 -1.33
N ILE A 137 11.92 -5.16 -1.78
CA ILE A 137 10.89 -6.00 -1.19
C ILE A 137 11.42 -6.65 0.09
N LEU A 138 11.03 -6.08 1.23
CA LEU A 138 11.38 -6.60 2.55
C LEU A 138 10.67 -7.93 2.84
N GLN A 139 9.37 -8.02 2.54
CA GLN A 139 8.55 -9.22 2.73
C GLN A 139 7.45 -9.31 1.66
N PHE A 140 7.15 -10.53 1.22
CA PHE A 140 5.99 -10.83 0.39
C PHE A 140 5.20 -11.99 1.01
N HIS A 141 4.08 -11.68 1.63
CA HIS A 141 3.15 -12.65 2.21
C HIS A 141 2.13 -13.10 1.17
N LYS A 142 2.29 -14.32 0.67
CA LYS A 142 1.27 -15.00 -0.13
C LYS A 142 0.38 -15.76 0.85
N VAL A 143 -0.86 -15.30 1.01
CA VAL A 143 -1.77 -15.80 2.04
C VAL A 143 -2.90 -16.63 1.43
N ASP A 144 -3.39 -17.61 2.17
CA ASP A 144 -4.55 -18.42 1.80
C ASP A 144 -5.85 -17.62 2.07
N ASP A 145 -6.14 -16.69 1.16
CA ASP A 145 -7.23 -15.72 1.26
C ASP A 145 -7.57 -15.17 -0.13
N GLY A 146 -8.71 -14.51 -0.25
CA GLY A 146 -9.14 -13.81 -1.46
C GLY A 146 -8.77 -12.31 -1.45
N HIS A 147 -9.38 -11.54 -2.37
CA HIS A 147 -9.08 -10.13 -2.57
C HIS A 147 -9.23 -9.26 -1.31
N ARG A 148 -10.21 -9.57 -0.47
CA ARG A 148 -10.51 -8.76 0.71
C ARG A 148 -9.52 -8.95 1.85
N LEU A 149 -8.71 -10.02 1.84
CA LEU A 149 -7.77 -10.38 2.91
C LEU A 149 -8.43 -10.41 4.29
N SER A 150 -9.65 -10.96 4.35
CA SER A 150 -10.50 -10.92 5.55
C SER A 150 -9.94 -11.76 6.69
N GLU A 151 -9.25 -12.85 6.36
CA GLU A 151 -8.63 -13.78 7.32
C GLU A 151 -7.15 -13.47 7.57
N SER A 152 -6.58 -12.50 6.83
CA SER A 152 -5.14 -12.22 6.80
C SER A 152 -4.75 -10.91 7.49
N HIS A 153 -5.59 -10.39 8.40
CA HIS A 153 -5.28 -9.16 9.13
C HIS A 153 -4.00 -9.27 9.95
N SER A 154 -3.67 -10.47 10.49
CA SER A 154 -2.40 -10.71 11.21
C SER A 154 -1.19 -10.43 10.32
N SER A 155 -1.19 -10.91 9.07
CA SER A 155 -0.10 -10.67 8.12
C SER A 155 0.06 -9.17 7.76
N ILE A 156 -1.05 -8.42 7.73
CA ILE A 156 -1.03 -6.97 7.50
C ILE A 156 -0.38 -6.26 8.71
N ILE A 157 -0.73 -6.66 9.93
CA ILE A 157 -0.17 -6.13 11.16
C ILE A 157 1.33 -6.47 11.27
N GLU A 158 1.70 -7.72 10.96
CA GLU A 158 3.11 -8.17 10.92
C GLU A 158 3.93 -7.35 9.93
N GLY A 159 3.40 -7.14 8.72
CA GLY A 159 4.05 -6.32 7.71
C GLY A 159 4.24 -4.86 8.14
N ALA A 160 3.21 -4.26 8.73
CA ALA A 160 3.30 -2.91 9.29
C ALA A 160 4.34 -2.83 10.43
N THR A 161 4.40 -3.86 11.28
CA THR A 161 5.36 -3.95 12.38
C THR A 161 6.79 -4.10 11.87
N ALA A 162 7.00 -4.93 10.84
CA ALA A 162 8.31 -5.10 10.21
C ALA A 162 8.83 -3.78 9.63
N LEU A 163 7.97 -3.03 8.93
CA LEU A 163 8.32 -1.71 8.40
C LEU A 163 8.64 -0.71 9.51
N TYR A 164 7.85 -0.72 10.59
CA TYR A 164 8.06 0.18 11.72
C TYR A 164 9.40 -0.10 12.42
N SER A 165 9.80 -1.37 12.53
CA SER A 165 11.08 -1.76 13.16
C SER A 165 12.29 -1.26 12.38
N GLN A 166 12.21 -1.15 11.04
CA GLN A 166 13.29 -0.56 10.23
C GLN A 166 13.56 0.92 10.57
N THR A 167 12.57 1.62 11.15
CA THR A 167 12.72 3.04 11.50
C THR A 167 13.47 3.26 12.82
N ILE A 168 13.58 2.23 13.67
CA ILE A 168 14.21 2.31 14.98
C ILE A 168 15.71 2.01 14.88
N ASP A 169 16.10 1.22 13.88
CA ASP A 169 17.48 0.76 13.69
C ASP A 169 18.29 1.67 12.73
N SER A 170 17.67 2.75 12.22
CA SER A 170 18.27 3.72 11.28
C SER A 170 18.58 5.04 11.95
#